data_bdd5684edcc8be5f03519f178a428201
#
_entry.id   bdd5684edcc8be5f03519f178a428201
#
_cell.length_a   1.000
_cell.length_b   1.000
_cell.length_c   1.000
_cell.angle_alpha   90.00
_cell.angle_beta   90.00
_cell.angle_gamma   90.00
#
_symmetry.space_group_name_H-M   'P 1'
#
loop_
_entity.id
_entity.type
_entity.pdbx_description
1 polymer ?
#
loop_
_entity_poly.entity_id
_entity_poly.type
_entity_poly.pdbx_seq_one_letter_code
_entity_poly.pdbx_strand_id
1 'polypeptide(L)'
;LAKKVFTDLKDQIVAANSVQLDGISGATFTSKGLFAAVEDAAKKAGVTLGQADKKALKAAVKDLPKNASYDVVVIGAGGAGFSAAIEAKNAGATVVLLEKMPQVGGNSLISGAEMNAAKNWVQPKLGITDDSPELHAKDTYLGGDKKGDMKVINVMTHNALAGAEWCRDYLGIRFEPDNLFFFGGHSRKRALIPVGHTGTEFITKFQAKADELGIPVITNMKAEELIKDKSGRVVGVKATMNGAEYTFNAKGGVVLATGGFGANPAMVKKYNPKIDERFKTTDAPGTTGEALYMAQRAGAELVNMQYIQTYPICDPISGVIELIADARFDGAIMLNQEGKRFVEELGRRDVLSEAILDQTGGYCWVLWNDKIGAVSNTVKEHPTEYDAFTKQGIMTTCPDLKCIADFTKIPYDSLKGTVDRVTSMAGKGNDKDFHHRAGLVDMSQGQYYVIKAVPSVHHTMGGVRINEKAQALTADGKVIPGLWAAGEVTGVTHGTNRLGGNAYTDIIVFGRIAGKAAAEAAK
;
A
#
# COMPACT_ATOMS: atom_id res chain seq x y z
N LEU A 1 -2.89 0.60 16.65
CA LEU A 1 -4.04 -0.26 16.32
C LEU A 1 -4.28 -1.31 17.42
N ALA A 2 -3.29 -2.11 17.81
CA ALA A 2 -3.45 -3.09 18.91
C ALA A 2 -3.97 -2.44 20.21
N LYS A 3 -3.51 -1.23 20.56
CA LYS A 3 -4.03 -0.48 21.71
C LYS A 3 -5.52 -0.18 21.56
N LYS A 4 -6.02 0.18 20.37
CA LYS A 4 -7.45 0.36 20.10
C LYS A 4 -8.26 -0.93 20.25
N VAL A 5 -7.70 -2.09 19.95
CA VAL A 5 -8.38 -3.37 20.22
C VAL A 5 -8.64 -3.53 21.71
N PHE A 6 -7.67 -3.18 22.56
CA PHE A 6 -7.80 -3.32 24.00
C PHE A 6 -8.59 -2.18 24.68
N THR A 7 -8.85 -1.06 24.01
CA THR A 7 -9.72 0.01 24.50
C THR A 7 -11.10 -0.07 23.87
N ASP A 8 -11.20 0.25 22.60
CA ASP A 8 -12.48 0.48 21.90
C ASP A 8 -13.26 -0.83 21.68
N LEU A 9 -12.56 -1.91 21.28
CA LEU A 9 -13.21 -3.20 21.05
C LEU A 9 -13.60 -3.87 22.39
N LYS A 10 -12.78 -3.71 23.43
CA LYS A 10 -13.13 -4.15 24.79
C LYS A 10 -14.43 -3.49 25.25
N ASP A 11 -14.56 -2.18 25.07
CA ASP A 11 -15.74 -1.44 25.50
C ASP A 11 -16.99 -1.86 24.67
N GLN A 12 -16.82 -2.14 23.37
CA GLN A 12 -17.88 -2.72 22.53
C GLN A 12 -18.30 -4.12 22.98
N ILE A 13 -17.34 -5.00 23.33
CA ILE A 13 -17.62 -6.35 23.84
C ILE A 13 -18.44 -6.27 25.13
N VAL A 14 -18.05 -5.39 26.05
CA VAL A 14 -18.76 -5.17 27.31
C VAL A 14 -20.16 -4.62 27.07
N ALA A 15 -20.30 -3.59 26.23
CA ALA A 15 -21.59 -2.99 25.92
C ALA A 15 -22.56 -3.93 25.19
N ALA A 16 -22.05 -4.78 24.30
CA ALA A 16 -22.84 -5.75 23.55
C ALA A 16 -23.06 -7.05 24.30
N ASN A 17 -22.34 -7.31 25.39
CA ASN A 17 -22.24 -8.62 26.05
C ASN A 17 -21.99 -9.75 25.03
N SER A 18 -21.15 -9.53 24.04
CA SER A 18 -20.95 -10.42 22.89
C SER A 18 -19.59 -10.22 22.27
N VAL A 19 -19.04 -11.28 21.69
CA VAL A 19 -17.85 -11.25 20.82
C VAL A 19 -18.20 -11.40 19.33
N GLN A 20 -19.49 -11.45 18.98
CA GLN A 20 -19.96 -11.41 17.59
C GLN A 20 -19.96 -9.97 17.06
N LEU A 21 -18.78 -9.37 17.05
CA LEU A 21 -18.53 -7.99 16.64
C LEU A 21 -17.55 -7.97 15.49
N ASP A 22 -17.59 -6.88 14.71
CA ASP A 22 -16.57 -6.65 13.71
C ASP A 22 -15.24 -6.31 14.39
N GLY A 23 -14.18 -7.03 14.01
CA GLY A 23 -12.83 -6.77 14.53
C GLY A 23 -12.30 -5.43 14.02
N ILE A 24 -11.32 -4.88 14.73
CA ILE A 24 -10.60 -3.70 14.24
C ILE A 24 -9.72 -4.13 13.06
N SER A 25 -10.06 -3.65 11.87
CA SER A 25 -9.35 -3.96 10.62
C SER A 25 -7.90 -3.45 10.71
N GLY A 26 -6.91 -4.19 10.15
CA GLY A 26 -5.47 -3.97 10.37
C GLY A 26 -4.95 -4.42 11.75
N ALA A 27 -5.88 -4.77 12.67
CA ALA A 27 -5.59 -5.49 13.89
C ALA A 27 -6.46 -6.78 13.96
N THR A 28 -6.74 -7.39 12.83
CA THR A 28 -7.66 -8.53 12.70
C THR A 28 -7.25 -9.71 13.57
N PHE A 29 -5.96 -10.04 13.60
CA PHE A 29 -5.44 -11.10 14.45
C PHE A 29 -5.54 -10.75 15.93
N THR A 30 -5.23 -9.51 16.31
CA THR A 30 -5.38 -9.02 17.69
C THR A 30 -6.85 -9.00 18.10
N SER A 31 -7.76 -8.59 17.23
CA SER A 31 -9.21 -8.62 17.46
C SER A 31 -9.73 -10.05 17.64
N LYS A 32 -9.34 -10.96 16.75
CA LYS A 32 -9.68 -12.40 16.87
C LYS A 32 -9.10 -13.03 18.13
N GLY A 33 -7.86 -12.67 18.50
CA GLY A 33 -7.23 -13.10 19.75
C GLY A 33 -7.98 -12.60 20.97
N LEU A 34 -8.43 -11.35 20.97
CA LEU A 34 -9.27 -10.81 22.06
C LEU A 34 -10.62 -11.52 22.14
N PHE A 35 -11.30 -11.75 21.01
CA PHE A 35 -12.57 -12.48 20.98
C PHE A 35 -12.42 -13.89 21.55
N ALA A 36 -11.41 -14.64 21.09
CA ALA A 36 -11.13 -15.99 21.58
C ALA A 36 -10.80 -16.02 23.09
N ALA A 37 -10.04 -15.04 23.56
CA ALA A 37 -9.71 -14.92 24.98
C ALA A 37 -10.96 -14.61 25.84
N VAL A 38 -11.85 -13.74 25.35
CA VAL A 38 -13.11 -13.41 26.04
C VAL A 38 -14.06 -14.61 26.04
N GLU A 39 -14.18 -15.34 24.94
CA GLU A 39 -14.98 -16.58 24.86
C GLU A 39 -14.46 -17.64 25.84
N ASP A 40 -13.16 -17.87 25.88
CA ASP A 40 -12.54 -18.83 26.80
C ASP A 40 -12.75 -18.42 28.27
N ALA A 41 -12.57 -17.15 28.59
CA ALA A 41 -12.80 -16.59 29.92
C ALA A 41 -14.28 -16.73 30.33
N ALA A 42 -15.21 -16.38 29.46
CA ALA A 42 -16.66 -16.51 29.70
C ALA A 42 -17.04 -17.97 29.95
N LYS A 43 -16.53 -18.90 29.12
CA LYS A 43 -16.73 -20.33 29.28
C LYS A 43 -16.22 -20.85 30.64
N LYS A 44 -15.01 -20.43 31.04
CA LYS A 44 -14.41 -20.79 32.33
C LYS A 44 -15.18 -20.21 33.51
N ALA A 45 -15.77 -19.04 33.35
CA ALA A 45 -16.59 -18.38 34.38
C ALA A 45 -18.05 -18.85 34.40
N GLY A 46 -18.46 -19.74 33.49
CA GLY A 46 -19.86 -20.19 33.37
C GLY A 46 -20.79 -19.07 32.86
N VAL A 47 -20.26 -18.05 32.19
CA VAL A 47 -21.03 -16.93 31.66
C VAL A 47 -21.39 -17.21 30.21
N THR A 48 -22.67 -17.02 29.86
CA THR A 48 -23.13 -17.09 28.46
C THR A 48 -23.06 -15.69 27.83
N LEU A 49 -22.28 -15.55 26.75
CA LEU A 49 -22.25 -14.33 25.95
C LEU A 49 -23.48 -14.25 25.05
N GLY A 50 -24.07 -13.06 24.95
CA GLY A 50 -25.22 -12.79 24.10
C GLY A 50 -24.87 -12.72 22.61
N GLN A 51 -25.92 -12.70 21.78
CA GLN A 51 -25.76 -12.27 20.40
C GLN A 51 -25.62 -10.72 20.35
N ALA A 52 -24.77 -10.19 19.48
CA ALA A 52 -24.57 -8.74 19.37
C ALA A 52 -25.90 -8.04 19.07
N ASP A 53 -26.34 -7.18 19.97
CA ASP A 53 -27.46 -6.30 19.68
C ASP A 53 -26.98 -5.17 18.73
N LYS A 54 -27.27 -5.33 17.45
CA LYS A 54 -26.95 -4.33 16.42
C LYS A 54 -27.57 -2.95 16.70
N LYS A 55 -28.55 -2.86 17.61
CA LYS A 55 -29.08 -1.56 18.08
C LYS A 55 -28.17 -0.88 19.08
N ALA A 56 -27.47 -1.63 19.95
CA ALA A 56 -26.53 -1.06 20.92
C ALA A 56 -25.29 -0.47 20.23
N LEU A 57 -24.84 -1.05 19.09
CA LEU A 57 -23.76 -0.51 18.27
C LEU A 57 -24.13 0.80 17.54
N LYS A 58 -25.43 1.08 17.32
CA LYS A 58 -25.91 2.35 16.74
C LYS A 58 -25.82 3.54 17.69
N ALA A 59 -25.70 3.34 18.97
CA ALA A 59 -25.69 4.42 19.98
C ALA A 59 -24.37 5.20 20.04
N ALA A 60 -23.30 4.73 19.39
CA ALA A 60 -21.99 5.41 19.35
C ALA A 60 -21.79 6.31 18.12
N VAL A 61 -22.72 6.32 17.18
CA VAL A 61 -22.70 7.27 16.06
C VAL A 61 -23.27 8.58 16.58
N LYS A 62 -22.39 9.56 16.87
CA LYS A 62 -22.82 10.97 17.07
C LYS A 62 -23.81 11.30 15.95
N ASP A 63 -24.93 11.97 16.28
CA ASP A 63 -25.90 12.48 15.30
C ASP A 63 -25.19 13.41 14.31
N LEU A 64 -24.71 12.83 13.21
CA LEU A 64 -24.09 13.60 12.13
C LEU A 64 -25.19 14.35 11.40
N PRO A 65 -25.05 15.67 11.17
CA PRO A 65 -26.01 16.41 10.39
C PRO A 65 -26.12 15.84 8.99
N LYS A 66 -27.36 15.65 8.52
CA LYS A 66 -27.63 15.11 7.17
C LYS A 66 -27.12 16.03 6.06
N ASN A 67 -26.92 17.29 6.37
CA ASN A 67 -26.36 18.29 5.48
C ASN A 67 -25.29 19.08 6.27
N ALA A 68 -24.04 18.94 5.87
CA ALA A 68 -22.89 19.59 6.49
C ALA A 68 -22.12 20.41 5.45
N SER A 69 -21.43 21.45 5.89
CA SER A 69 -20.64 22.32 5.03
C SER A 69 -19.22 22.47 5.56
N TYR A 70 -18.26 22.30 4.65
CA TYR A 70 -16.83 22.46 4.89
C TYR A 70 -16.19 23.26 3.76
N ASP A 71 -15.01 23.76 3.96
CA ASP A 71 -14.24 24.35 2.87
C ASP A 71 -13.74 23.26 1.92
N VAL A 72 -13.25 22.14 2.47
CA VAL A 72 -12.72 21.01 1.69
C VAL A 72 -13.33 19.70 2.18
N VAL A 73 -13.81 18.90 1.25
CA VAL A 73 -14.22 17.51 1.48
C VAL A 73 -13.20 16.58 0.83
N VAL A 74 -12.58 15.69 1.61
CA VAL A 74 -11.64 14.69 1.13
C VAL A 74 -12.29 13.33 1.18
N ILE A 75 -12.20 12.55 0.09
CA ILE A 75 -12.80 11.22 -0.03
C ILE A 75 -11.70 10.18 -0.09
N GLY A 76 -11.67 9.27 0.88
CA GLY A 76 -10.68 8.21 1.06
C GLY A 76 -9.63 8.56 2.13
N ALA A 77 -9.59 7.78 3.22
CA ALA A 77 -8.68 7.96 4.34
C ALA A 77 -7.43 7.06 4.24
N GLY A 78 -6.85 6.95 3.05
CA GLY A 78 -5.49 6.45 2.80
C GLY A 78 -4.44 7.56 2.96
N GLY A 79 -3.19 7.26 2.61
CA GLY A 79 -2.08 8.22 2.74
C GLY A 79 -2.29 9.52 1.97
N ALA A 80 -2.85 9.46 0.75
CA ALA A 80 -3.16 10.65 -0.04
C ALA A 80 -4.25 11.52 0.61
N GLY A 81 -5.30 10.89 1.14
CA GLY A 81 -6.40 11.62 1.79
C GLY A 81 -5.98 12.29 3.09
N PHE A 82 -5.21 11.61 3.93
CA PHE A 82 -4.65 12.23 5.13
C PHE A 82 -3.71 13.39 4.78
N SER A 83 -2.83 13.22 3.79
CA SER A 83 -1.94 14.29 3.34
C SER A 83 -2.72 15.51 2.86
N ALA A 84 -3.79 15.30 2.08
CA ALA A 84 -4.65 16.37 1.60
C ALA A 84 -5.42 17.05 2.73
N ALA A 85 -6.02 16.28 3.63
CA ALA A 85 -6.80 16.83 4.74
C ALA A 85 -5.94 17.65 5.71
N ILE A 86 -4.74 17.17 6.05
CA ILE A 86 -3.80 17.86 6.93
C ILE A 86 -3.31 19.17 6.30
N GLU A 87 -2.90 19.14 5.00
CA GLU A 87 -2.43 20.36 4.34
C GLU A 87 -3.56 21.37 4.09
N ALA A 88 -4.77 20.92 3.80
CA ALA A 88 -5.93 21.81 3.71
C ALA A 88 -6.22 22.48 5.06
N LYS A 89 -6.13 21.74 6.15
CA LYS A 89 -6.29 22.28 7.52
C LYS A 89 -5.19 23.27 7.87
N ASN A 90 -3.93 22.95 7.54
CA ASN A 90 -2.79 23.85 7.73
C ASN A 90 -2.93 25.16 6.93
N ALA A 91 -3.60 25.11 5.77
CA ALA A 91 -3.92 26.31 4.98
C ALA A 91 -5.12 27.11 5.51
N GLY A 92 -5.69 26.70 6.67
CA GLY A 92 -6.76 27.40 7.38
C GLY A 92 -8.17 26.97 7.02
N ALA A 93 -8.35 25.92 6.21
CA ALA A 93 -9.66 25.43 5.80
C ALA A 93 -10.36 24.60 6.89
N THR A 94 -11.68 24.61 6.88
CA THR A 94 -12.48 23.57 7.53
C THR A 94 -12.51 22.34 6.64
N VAL A 95 -12.20 21.15 7.19
CA VAL A 95 -11.99 19.93 6.42
C VAL A 95 -12.75 18.77 7.04
N VAL A 96 -13.31 17.90 6.20
CA VAL A 96 -13.80 16.58 6.59
C VAL A 96 -13.17 15.50 5.71
N LEU A 97 -12.82 14.36 6.30
CA LEU A 97 -12.27 13.19 5.62
C LEU A 97 -13.27 12.05 5.72
N LEU A 98 -13.74 11.57 4.56
CA LEU A 98 -14.76 10.51 4.44
C LEU A 98 -14.08 9.19 4.05
N GLU A 99 -14.41 8.11 4.75
CA GLU A 99 -13.91 6.75 4.46
C GLU A 99 -15.06 5.76 4.43
N LYS A 100 -15.16 4.98 3.35
CA LYS A 100 -16.26 4.00 3.21
C LYS A 100 -16.09 2.76 4.09
N MET A 101 -14.84 2.41 4.39
CA MET A 101 -14.52 1.26 5.24
C MET A 101 -14.65 1.62 6.73
N PRO A 102 -14.84 0.64 7.61
CA PRO A 102 -14.87 0.88 9.05
C PRO A 102 -13.52 1.33 9.62
N GLN A 103 -12.47 1.23 8.81
CA GLN A 103 -11.11 1.57 9.19
C GLN A 103 -10.43 2.42 8.12
N VAL A 104 -9.57 3.33 8.60
CA VAL A 104 -8.68 4.15 7.77
C VAL A 104 -7.43 3.39 7.32
N GLY A 105 -6.78 3.89 6.28
CA GLY A 105 -5.47 3.47 5.83
C GLY A 105 -5.45 2.81 4.45
N GLY A 106 -6.47 2.04 4.10
CA GLY A 106 -6.54 1.35 2.79
C GLY A 106 -5.25 0.62 2.45
N ASN A 107 -4.83 0.66 1.18
CA ASN A 107 -3.58 0.05 0.71
C ASN A 107 -2.34 0.65 1.38
N SER A 108 -2.38 1.91 1.79
CA SER A 108 -1.26 2.55 2.48
C SER A 108 -0.92 1.88 3.81
N LEU A 109 -1.92 1.34 4.52
CA LEU A 109 -1.72 0.65 5.80
C LEU A 109 -1.04 -0.72 5.64
N ILE A 110 -1.44 -1.48 4.62
CA ILE A 110 -1.08 -2.90 4.44
C ILE A 110 0.12 -3.12 3.50
N SER A 111 0.75 -2.05 3.05
CA SER A 111 1.97 -2.06 2.21
C SER A 111 3.22 -1.97 3.06
N GLY A 112 4.40 -2.20 2.45
CA GLY A 112 5.71 -1.94 3.08
C GLY A 112 5.99 -0.46 3.35
N ALA A 113 5.28 0.42 2.66
CA ALA A 113 5.29 1.88 2.86
C ALA A 113 6.63 2.58 2.57
N GLU A 114 7.47 1.99 1.76
CA GLU A 114 8.71 2.64 1.33
C GLU A 114 8.41 3.89 0.50
N MET A 115 9.18 4.95 0.73
CA MET A 115 9.03 6.22 0.07
C MET A 115 10.32 6.63 -0.65
N ASN A 116 10.26 6.78 -1.98
CA ASN A 116 11.40 7.27 -2.75
C ASN A 116 11.59 8.77 -2.58
N ALA A 117 12.81 9.16 -2.23
CA ALA A 117 13.25 10.55 -2.27
C ALA A 117 14.73 10.62 -2.67
N ALA A 118 15.03 11.24 -3.78
CA ALA A 118 16.41 11.51 -4.17
C ALA A 118 17.02 12.55 -3.23
N LYS A 119 18.31 12.40 -2.92
CA LYS A 119 19.08 13.25 -1.98
C LYS A 119 18.57 13.18 -0.54
N ASN A 120 17.93 12.07 -0.14
CA ASN A 120 17.50 11.90 1.24
C ASN A 120 18.71 11.76 2.21
N TRP A 121 18.45 11.95 3.51
CA TRP A 121 19.46 11.99 4.57
C TRP A 121 20.18 10.66 4.85
N VAL A 122 19.69 9.55 4.30
CA VAL A 122 20.32 8.22 4.45
C VAL A 122 21.35 7.97 3.33
N GLN A 123 21.10 8.48 2.11
CA GLN A 123 21.97 8.26 0.94
C GLN A 123 23.45 8.61 1.18
N PRO A 124 23.80 9.79 1.78
CA PRO A 124 25.21 10.10 2.05
C PRO A 124 25.91 9.10 2.97
N LYS A 125 25.19 8.53 3.95
CA LYS A 125 25.73 7.51 4.86
C LYS A 125 26.07 6.21 4.12
N LEU A 126 25.37 5.93 3.02
CA LEU A 126 25.59 4.78 2.16
C LEU A 126 26.55 5.08 0.99
N GLY A 127 27.19 6.26 0.98
CA GLY A 127 28.08 6.69 -0.08
C GLY A 127 27.38 7.05 -1.40
N ILE A 128 26.06 7.27 -1.39
CA ILE A 128 25.29 7.65 -2.57
C ILE A 128 25.24 9.18 -2.62
N THR A 129 25.99 9.77 -3.53
CA THR A 129 26.14 11.25 -3.66
C THR A 129 25.68 11.78 -5.02
N ASP A 130 25.35 10.89 -5.95
CA ASP A 130 25.06 11.20 -7.35
C ASP A 130 23.59 10.95 -7.75
N ASP A 131 22.68 10.96 -6.79
CA ASP A 131 21.24 10.90 -7.05
C ASP A 131 20.64 12.31 -7.19
N SER A 132 19.56 12.42 -7.96
CA SER A 132 18.85 13.69 -8.16
C SER A 132 17.37 13.48 -8.48
N PRO A 133 16.53 14.52 -8.28
CA PRO A 133 15.13 14.49 -8.71
C PRO A 133 14.96 14.20 -10.21
N GLU A 134 15.87 14.72 -11.07
CA GLU A 134 15.87 14.49 -12.51
C GLU A 134 16.17 13.03 -12.84
N LEU A 135 17.12 12.41 -12.12
CA LEU A 135 17.43 10.99 -12.28
C LEU A 135 16.25 10.13 -11.81
N HIS A 136 15.62 10.49 -10.70
CA HIS A 136 14.40 9.84 -10.21
C HIS A 136 13.26 9.96 -11.24
N ALA A 137 13.08 11.14 -11.85
CA ALA A 137 12.08 11.35 -12.90
C ALA A 137 12.37 10.50 -14.15
N LYS A 138 13.64 10.44 -14.58
CA LYS A 138 14.07 9.60 -15.70
C LYS A 138 13.79 8.11 -15.42
N ASP A 139 14.16 7.62 -14.24
CA ASP A 139 13.90 6.23 -13.85
C ASP A 139 12.39 5.94 -13.88
N THR A 140 11.56 6.83 -13.30
CA THR A 140 10.11 6.69 -13.28
C THR A 140 9.52 6.64 -14.68
N TYR A 141 9.94 7.53 -15.56
CA TYR A 141 9.47 7.60 -16.94
C TYR A 141 9.85 6.36 -17.75
N LEU A 142 11.11 5.92 -17.64
CA LEU A 142 11.59 4.71 -18.31
C LEU A 142 10.95 3.46 -17.74
N GLY A 143 10.82 3.39 -16.41
CA GLY A 143 10.19 2.28 -15.70
C GLY A 143 8.70 2.12 -16.00
N GLY A 144 8.04 3.19 -16.41
CA GLY A 144 6.66 3.22 -16.91
C GLY A 144 6.55 3.16 -18.43
N ASP A 145 7.59 2.67 -19.14
CA ASP A 145 7.67 2.52 -20.60
C ASP A 145 7.36 3.82 -21.36
N LYS A 146 7.77 4.96 -20.79
CA LYS A 146 7.58 6.30 -21.35
C LYS A 146 6.10 6.70 -21.57
N LYS A 147 5.18 6.11 -20.78
CA LYS A 147 3.74 6.38 -20.85
C LYS A 147 3.24 7.32 -19.75
N GLY A 148 4.07 7.65 -18.76
CA GLY A 148 3.75 8.66 -17.75
C GLY A 148 3.85 10.08 -18.31
N ASP A 149 3.14 11.03 -17.72
CA ASP A 149 3.26 12.45 -18.03
C ASP A 149 4.49 13.04 -17.32
N MET A 150 5.50 13.45 -18.10
CA MET A 150 6.75 13.99 -17.56
C MET A 150 6.56 15.25 -16.71
N LYS A 151 5.54 16.07 -16.98
CA LYS A 151 5.25 17.25 -16.15
C LYS A 151 4.81 16.85 -14.75
N VAL A 152 3.91 15.86 -14.67
CA VAL A 152 3.42 15.30 -13.41
C VAL A 152 4.54 14.54 -12.68
N ILE A 153 5.31 13.71 -13.40
CA ILE A 153 6.46 12.99 -12.85
C ILE A 153 7.48 13.97 -12.23
N ASN A 154 7.80 15.06 -12.92
CA ASN A 154 8.73 16.08 -12.42
C ASN A 154 8.20 16.74 -11.14
N VAL A 155 6.90 17.02 -11.05
CA VAL A 155 6.31 17.54 -9.80
C VAL A 155 6.50 16.53 -8.66
N MET A 156 6.20 15.25 -8.90
CA MET A 156 6.38 14.20 -7.90
C MET A 156 7.83 14.13 -7.41
N THR A 157 8.79 14.04 -8.32
CA THR A 157 10.18 13.76 -7.97
C THR A 157 10.92 14.97 -7.38
N HIS A 158 10.60 16.19 -7.83
CA HIS A 158 11.21 17.42 -7.28
C HIS A 158 10.65 17.80 -5.92
N ASN A 159 9.45 17.31 -5.55
CA ASN A 159 8.86 17.51 -4.23
C ASN A 159 9.00 16.29 -3.31
N ALA A 160 9.65 15.21 -3.77
CA ALA A 160 9.80 13.97 -3.01
C ALA A 160 10.56 14.17 -1.70
N LEU A 161 11.70 14.87 -1.74
CA LEU A 161 12.51 15.13 -0.54
C LEU A 161 11.75 15.99 0.48
N ALA A 162 11.15 17.09 0.04
CA ALA A 162 10.34 17.95 0.92
C ALA A 162 9.13 17.19 1.50
N GLY A 163 8.55 16.25 0.73
CA GLY A 163 7.51 15.35 1.21
C GLY A 163 8.01 14.39 2.29
N ALA A 164 9.18 13.79 2.09
CA ALA A 164 9.79 12.88 3.06
C ALA A 164 10.21 13.61 4.36
N GLU A 165 10.76 14.81 4.23
CA GLU A 165 11.09 15.69 5.37
C GLU A 165 9.84 16.10 6.15
N TRP A 166 8.76 16.45 5.46
CA TRP A 166 7.48 16.73 6.09
C TRP A 166 6.95 15.51 6.87
N CYS A 167 7.07 14.30 6.32
CA CYS A 167 6.72 13.07 7.01
C CYS A 167 7.56 12.88 8.28
N ARG A 168 8.89 13.07 8.20
CA ARG A 168 9.81 12.90 9.31
C ARG A 168 9.64 14.00 10.38
N ASP A 169 9.67 15.26 9.97
CA ASP A 169 9.82 16.40 10.87
C ASP A 169 8.48 16.91 11.41
N TYR A 170 7.44 16.90 10.58
CA TYR A 170 6.12 17.41 10.97
C TYR A 170 5.18 16.32 11.50
N LEU A 171 5.16 15.13 10.84
CA LEU A 171 4.33 14.02 11.30
C LEU A 171 5.03 13.13 12.33
N GLY A 172 6.35 13.20 12.44
CA GLY A 172 7.15 12.36 13.33
C GLY A 172 7.20 10.90 12.87
N ILE A 173 7.14 10.65 11.56
CA ILE A 173 7.33 9.32 10.97
C ILE A 173 8.81 8.95 11.10
N ARG A 174 9.06 7.76 11.64
CA ARG A 174 10.40 7.24 11.82
C ARG A 174 10.78 6.34 10.65
N PHE A 175 11.97 6.56 10.14
CA PHE A 175 12.57 5.76 9.07
C PHE A 175 13.82 5.04 9.57
N GLU A 176 14.17 3.93 8.92
CA GLU A 176 15.42 3.24 9.16
C GLU A 176 16.59 4.20 8.94
N PRO A 177 17.53 4.31 9.91
CA PRO A 177 18.55 5.36 9.88
C PRO A 177 19.67 5.09 8.88
N ASP A 178 19.92 3.82 8.51
CA ASP A 178 21.14 3.38 7.82
C ASP A 178 20.86 2.40 6.69
N ASN A 179 19.58 2.24 6.29
CA ASN A 179 19.19 1.36 5.19
C ASN A 179 18.21 2.03 4.23
N LEU A 180 18.30 1.64 2.96
CA LEU A 180 17.39 2.00 1.88
C LEU A 180 17.10 0.78 1.03
N PHE A 181 15.89 0.63 0.51
CA PHE A 181 15.64 -0.39 -0.51
C PHE A 181 16.02 0.09 -1.91
N PHE A 182 16.41 -0.88 -2.75
CA PHE A 182 16.77 -0.69 -4.14
C PHE A 182 15.79 -1.42 -5.05
N PHE A 183 14.66 -0.80 -5.32
CA PHE A 183 13.64 -1.39 -6.18
C PHE A 183 14.06 -1.44 -7.66
N GLY A 184 13.54 -2.46 -8.35
CA GLY A 184 13.73 -2.64 -9.78
C GLY A 184 13.28 -1.44 -10.61
N GLY A 185 14.09 -1.10 -11.62
CA GLY A 185 13.86 0.06 -12.49
C GLY A 185 14.50 1.35 -11.99
N HIS A 186 14.86 1.45 -10.71
CA HIS A 186 15.63 2.58 -10.21
C HIS A 186 17.12 2.43 -10.46
N SER A 187 17.81 3.53 -10.75
CA SER A 187 19.26 3.58 -10.94
C SER A 187 20.05 3.84 -9.65
N ARG A 188 19.36 4.25 -8.57
CA ARG A 188 19.96 4.50 -7.24
C ARG A 188 19.05 3.98 -6.13
N LYS A 189 19.65 3.56 -5.00
CA LYS A 189 18.95 3.32 -3.75
C LYS A 189 18.40 4.64 -3.22
N ARG A 190 17.08 4.80 -3.13
CA ARG A 190 16.44 6.02 -2.64
C ARG A 190 15.19 5.79 -1.82
N ALA A 191 14.78 4.54 -1.64
CA ALA A 191 13.56 4.21 -0.93
C ALA A 191 13.80 4.20 0.58
N LEU A 192 13.31 5.24 1.25
CA LEU A 192 13.25 5.33 2.72
C LEU A 192 12.31 4.25 3.25
N ILE A 193 12.75 3.52 4.27
CA ILE A 193 12.02 2.40 4.87
C ILE A 193 11.44 2.88 6.20
N PRO A 194 10.11 2.83 6.42
CA PRO A 194 9.55 3.17 7.72
C PRO A 194 9.90 2.10 8.76
N VAL A 195 10.05 2.51 10.01
CA VAL A 195 10.28 1.58 11.12
C VAL A 195 9.09 0.60 11.23
N GLY A 196 9.39 -0.68 11.37
CA GLY A 196 8.41 -1.76 11.36
C GLY A 196 8.02 -2.23 9.96
N HIS A 197 8.62 -1.68 8.90
CA HIS A 197 8.51 -2.09 7.50
C HIS A 197 7.06 -2.28 7.02
N THR A 198 6.13 -1.48 7.54
CA THR A 198 4.72 -1.46 7.14
C THR A 198 4.15 -0.05 7.16
N GLY A 199 3.02 0.14 6.49
CA GLY A 199 2.26 1.39 6.51
C GLY A 199 1.69 1.79 7.87
N THR A 200 1.80 0.93 8.88
CA THR A 200 1.32 1.20 10.23
C THR A 200 1.96 2.45 10.84
N GLU A 201 3.26 2.64 10.64
CA GLU A 201 3.96 3.85 11.12
C GLU A 201 3.32 5.12 10.53
N PHE A 202 3.08 5.14 9.22
CA PHE A 202 2.44 6.27 8.54
C PHE A 202 1.00 6.51 9.00
N ILE A 203 0.16 5.50 8.95
CA ILE A 203 -1.28 5.66 9.22
C ILE A 203 -1.53 6.01 10.69
N THR A 204 -0.75 5.46 11.62
CA THR A 204 -0.82 5.84 13.04
C THR A 204 -0.50 7.32 13.25
N LYS A 205 0.55 7.83 12.58
CA LYS A 205 0.96 9.24 12.68
C LYS A 205 -0.02 10.17 11.97
N PHE A 206 -0.53 9.78 10.81
CA PHE A 206 -1.57 10.52 10.11
C PHE A 206 -2.84 10.69 10.96
N GLN A 207 -3.33 9.60 11.54
CA GLN A 207 -4.51 9.65 12.40
C GLN A 207 -4.27 10.54 13.62
N ALA A 208 -3.11 10.38 14.29
CA ALA A 208 -2.76 11.21 15.44
C ALA A 208 -2.71 12.70 15.07
N LYS A 209 -2.15 13.05 13.90
CA LYS A 209 -2.10 14.45 13.43
C LYS A 209 -3.48 14.97 13.05
N ALA A 210 -4.32 14.16 12.42
CA ALA A 210 -5.71 14.55 12.13
C ALA A 210 -6.51 14.81 13.42
N ASP A 211 -6.33 13.98 14.44
CA ASP A 211 -6.95 14.15 15.75
C ASP A 211 -6.45 15.43 16.45
N GLU A 212 -5.14 15.69 16.42
CA GLU A 212 -4.50 16.91 16.95
C GLU A 212 -5.06 18.18 16.30
N LEU A 213 -5.26 18.15 14.98
CA LEU A 213 -5.77 19.27 14.20
C LEU A 213 -7.30 19.39 14.25
N GLY A 214 -7.99 18.45 14.90
CA GLY A 214 -9.46 18.43 14.97
C GLY A 214 -10.12 18.20 13.60
N ILE A 215 -9.51 17.39 12.73
CA ILE A 215 -10.10 17.00 11.44
C ILE A 215 -11.09 15.85 11.66
N PRO A 216 -12.40 16.01 11.39
CA PRO A 216 -13.34 14.91 11.46
C PRO A 216 -12.98 13.84 10.41
N VAL A 217 -12.73 12.61 10.86
CA VAL A 217 -12.55 11.42 10.02
C VAL A 217 -13.78 10.53 10.21
N ILE A 218 -14.61 10.42 9.17
CA ILE A 218 -15.89 9.71 9.25
C ILE A 218 -15.75 8.41 8.48
N THR A 219 -15.69 7.30 9.20
CA THR A 219 -15.66 5.94 8.64
C THR A 219 -17.07 5.42 8.35
N ASN A 220 -17.18 4.34 7.58
CA ASN A 220 -18.45 3.77 7.09
C ASN A 220 -19.28 4.78 6.28
N MET A 221 -18.66 5.86 5.78
CA MET A 221 -19.30 6.90 4.99
C MET A 221 -18.87 6.77 3.52
N LYS A 222 -19.72 6.16 2.71
CA LYS A 222 -19.45 5.90 1.30
C LYS A 222 -19.90 7.08 0.44
N ALA A 223 -18.96 7.71 -0.25
CA ALA A 223 -19.29 8.72 -1.28
C ALA A 223 -19.92 8.05 -2.51
N GLU A 224 -21.00 8.62 -3.02
CA GLU A 224 -21.79 8.07 -4.12
C GLU A 224 -21.82 8.97 -5.36
N GLU A 225 -21.89 10.29 -5.17
CA GLU A 225 -22.08 11.24 -6.26
C GLU A 225 -21.42 12.60 -5.94
N LEU A 226 -20.69 13.15 -6.92
CA LEU A 226 -20.23 14.54 -6.85
C LEU A 226 -21.33 15.52 -7.22
N ILE A 227 -21.51 16.55 -6.41
CA ILE A 227 -22.51 17.60 -6.63
C ILE A 227 -21.86 18.72 -7.44
N LYS A 228 -22.50 19.11 -8.55
CA LYS A 228 -22.09 20.28 -9.35
C LYS A 228 -23.11 21.38 -9.26
N ASP A 229 -22.64 22.61 -9.26
CA ASP A 229 -23.49 23.79 -9.43
C ASP A 229 -23.82 24.04 -10.90
N LYS A 230 -24.59 25.11 -11.17
CA LYS A 230 -25.03 25.48 -12.53
C LYS A 230 -23.87 25.87 -13.45
N SER A 231 -22.71 26.22 -12.91
CA SER A 231 -21.48 26.53 -13.69
C SER A 231 -20.68 25.28 -14.06
N GLY A 232 -21.06 24.12 -13.53
CA GLY A 232 -20.31 22.86 -13.67
C GLY A 232 -19.20 22.67 -12.64
N ARG A 233 -19.04 23.58 -11.67
CA ARG A 233 -18.09 23.45 -10.56
C ARG A 233 -18.56 22.35 -9.60
N VAL A 234 -17.62 21.52 -9.13
CA VAL A 234 -17.88 20.57 -8.05
C VAL A 234 -17.94 21.34 -6.73
N VAL A 235 -19.06 21.21 -6.02
CA VAL A 235 -19.38 21.96 -4.79
C VAL A 235 -19.75 21.06 -3.62
N GLY A 236 -19.59 19.75 -3.75
CA GLY A 236 -19.88 18.81 -2.67
C GLY A 236 -20.00 17.37 -3.12
N VAL A 237 -20.43 16.53 -2.20
CA VAL A 237 -20.64 15.10 -2.40
C VAL A 237 -21.87 14.60 -1.66
N LYS A 238 -22.63 13.69 -2.30
CA LYS A 238 -23.62 12.84 -1.63
C LYS A 238 -22.94 11.58 -1.16
N ALA A 239 -23.24 11.16 0.04
CA ALA A 239 -22.69 9.97 0.66
C ALA A 239 -23.76 9.19 1.43
N THR A 240 -23.46 7.92 1.70
CA THR A 240 -24.35 7.04 2.46
C THR A 240 -23.63 6.40 3.63
N MET A 241 -24.32 6.25 4.75
CA MET A 241 -23.86 5.50 5.92
C MET A 241 -25.05 4.74 6.52
N ASN A 242 -24.92 3.42 6.63
CA ASN A 242 -25.98 2.55 7.18
C ASN A 242 -27.35 2.74 6.50
N GLY A 243 -27.35 2.97 5.18
CA GLY A 243 -28.56 3.19 4.39
C GLY A 243 -29.17 4.58 4.51
N ALA A 244 -28.56 5.48 5.25
CA ALA A 244 -28.98 6.89 5.35
C ALA A 244 -28.13 7.78 4.45
N GLU A 245 -28.77 8.74 3.79
CA GLU A 245 -28.11 9.71 2.91
C GLU A 245 -27.60 10.92 3.68
N TYR A 246 -26.43 11.42 3.26
CA TYR A 246 -25.75 12.60 3.76
C TYR A 246 -25.29 13.46 2.60
N THR A 247 -25.29 14.77 2.80
CA THR A 247 -24.73 15.74 1.87
C THR A 247 -23.61 16.52 2.56
N PHE A 248 -22.46 16.56 1.91
CA PHE A 248 -21.31 17.36 2.36
C PHE A 248 -21.04 18.44 1.31
N ASN A 249 -21.34 19.69 1.63
CA ASN A 249 -21.04 20.83 0.76
C ASN A 249 -19.56 21.20 0.93
N ALA A 250 -18.90 21.59 -0.15
CA ALA A 250 -17.49 21.90 -0.20
C ALA A 250 -17.27 23.24 -0.92
N LYS A 251 -17.03 24.32 -0.18
CA LYS A 251 -16.84 25.68 -0.74
C LYS A 251 -15.63 25.75 -1.68
N GLY A 252 -14.49 25.19 -1.27
CA GLY A 252 -13.28 25.06 -2.07
C GLY A 252 -13.40 23.96 -3.11
N GLY A 253 -13.97 22.82 -2.73
CA GLY A 253 -14.19 21.67 -3.58
C GLY A 253 -13.88 20.35 -2.92
N VAL A 254 -13.75 19.30 -3.75
CA VAL A 254 -13.59 17.91 -3.34
C VAL A 254 -12.25 17.38 -3.80
N VAL A 255 -11.55 16.64 -2.93
CA VAL A 255 -10.33 15.89 -3.24
C VAL A 255 -10.65 14.40 -3.27
N LEU A 256 -10.46 13.75 -4.41
CA LEU A 256 -10.54 12.30 -4.57
C LEU A 256 -9.18 11.66 -4.18
N ALA A 257 -9.17 10.83 -3.16
CA ALA A 257 -8.00 10.11 -2.66
C ALA A 257 -8.34 8.64 -2.36
N THR A 258 -9.15 8.04 -3.22
CA THR A 258 -9.90 6.81 -2.98
C THR A 258 -9.14 5.53 -3.35
N GLY A 259 -7.89 5.65 -3.81
CA GLY A 259 -7.14 4.52 -4.35
C GLY A 259 -7.64 4.08 -5.72
N GLY A 260 -7.15 2.93 -6.17
CA GLY A 260 -7.46 2.35 -7.46
C GLY A 260 -8.66 1.40 -7.45
N PHE A 261 -8.56 0.35 -8.28
CA PHE A 261 -9.64 -0.64 -8.46
C PHE A 261 -9.17 -2.10 -8.42
N GLY A 262 -7.98 -2.39 -7.89
CA GLY A 262 -7.40 -3.74 -7.91
C GLY A 262 -8.15 -4.77 -7.06
N ALA A 263 -8.99 -4.36 -6.12
CA ALA A 263 -9.90 -5.24 -5.37
C ALA A 263 -11.26 -5.46 -6.07
N ASN A 264 -11.40 -5.01 -7.32
CA ASN A 264 -12.61 -5.22 -8.13
C ASN A 264 -12.29 -6.10 -9.35
N PRO A 265 -12.43 -7.45 -9.25
CA PRO A 265 -12.05 -8.37 -10.33
C PRO A 265 -12.79 -8.10 -11.65
N ALA A 266 -14.06 -7.66 -11.58
CA ALA A 266 -14.85 -7.34 -12.78
C ALA A 266 -14.27 -6.13 -13.51
N MET A 267 -13.85 -5.11 -12.76
CA MET A 267 -13.24 -3.91 -13.33
C MET A 267 -11.82 -4.20 -13.86
N VAL A 268 -11.03 -5.00 -13.12
CA VAL A 268 -9.70 -5.47 -13.56
C VAL A 268 -9.83 -6.22 -14.88
N LYS A 269 -10.73 -7.21 -14.98
CA LYS A 269 -10.96 -7.99 -16.19
C LYS A 269 -11.48 -7.15 -17.36
N LYS A 270 -12.33 -6.16 -17.07
CA LYS A 270 -12.85 -5.21 -18.08
C LYS A 270 -11.72 -4.46 -18.77
N TYR A 271 -10.76 -3.96 -18.01
CA TYR A 271 -9.68 -3.12 -18.54
C TYR A 271 -8.44 -3.91 -18.97
N ASN A 272 -8.18 -5.07 -18.34
CA ASN A 272 -7.09 -5.96 -18.72
C ASN A 272 -7.54 -7.43 -18.69
N PRO A 273 -8.08 -7.95 -19.80
CA PRO A 273 -8.58 -9.34 -19.89
C PRO A 273 -7.52 -10.42 -19.67
N LYS A 274 -6.23 -10.09 -19.71
CA LYS A 274 -5.13 -11.03 -19.43
C LYS A 274 -5.02 -11.36 -17.94
N ILE A 275 -5.53 -10.51 -17.08
CA ILE A 275 -5.60 -10.74 -15.64
C ILE A 275 -6.94 -11.41 -15.35
N ASP A 276 -6.89 -12.70 -15.10
CA ASP A 276 -8.06 -13.56 -14.90
C ASP A 276 -8.21 -13.99 -13.41
N GLU A 277 -9.10 -14.92 -13.15
CA GLU A 277 -9.42 -15.42 -11.81
C GLU A 277 -8.28 -16.14 -11.08
N ARG A 278 -7.16 -16.45 -11.74
CA ARG A 278 -5.96 -17.02 -11.12
C ARG A 278 -5.27 -15.98 -10.23
N PHE A 279 -5.43 -14.70 -10.59
CA PHE A 279 -4.85 -13.62 -9.82
C PHE A 279 -5.73 -13.26 -8.63
N LYS A 280 -5.13 -13.24 -7.46
CA LYS A 280 -5.69 -12.62 -6.26
C LYS A 280 -5.33 -11.12 -6.26
N THR A 281 -5.51 -10.47 -5.15
CA THR A 281 -5.15 -9.06 -5.00
C THR A 281 -4.46 -8.79 -3.67
N THR A 282 -3.50 -7.88 -3.70
CA THR A 282 -2.87 -7.34 -2.49
C THR A 282 -3.69 -6.21 -1.89
N ASP A 283 -4.71 -5.73 -2.62
CA ASP A 283 -5.43 -4.51 -2.27
C ASP A 283 -6.38 -4.71 -1.09
N ALA A 284 -6.51 -3.67 -0.30
CA ALA A 284 -7.54 -3.57 0.73
C ALA A 284 -8.94 -3.69 0.11
N PRO A 285 -9.91 -4.32 0.80
CA PRO A 285 -11.25 -4.56 0.26
C PRO A 285 -12.00 -3.31 -0.21
N GLY A 286 -11.57 -2.14 0.25
CA GLY A 286 -12.12 -0.85 -0.15
C GLY A 286 -11.65 -0.33 -1.52
N THR A 287 -10.64 -0.92 -2.15
CA THR A 287 -10.02 -0.44 -3.40
C THR A 287 -10.80 -0.95 -4.62
N THR A 288 -12.02 -0.48 -4.80
CA THR A 288 -13.01 -1.03 -5.74
C THR A 288 -13.41 -0.11 -6.90
N GLY A 289 -12.83 1.13 -6.96
CA GLY A 289 -12.87 1.99 -8.15
C GLY A 289 -14.14 2.80 -8.37
N GLU A 290 -15.08 2.85 -7.43
CA GLU A 290 -16.34 3.59 -7.62
C GLU A 290 -16.14 5.08 -7.87
N ALA A 291 -15.13 5.68 -7.22
CA ALA A 291 -14.83 7.10 -7.39
C ALA A 291 -14.32 7.45 -8.79
N LEU A 292 -13.74 6.50 -9.52
CA LEU A 292 -13.37 6.70 -10.93
C LEU A 292 -14.60 6.98 -11.78
N TYR A 293 -15.66 6.17 -11.62
CA TYR A 293 -16.91 6.40 -12.32
C TYR A 293 -17.63 7.65 -11.81
N MET A 294 -17.49 7.98 -10.53
CA MET A 294 -18.03 9.21 -9.95
C MET A 294 -17.35 10.45 -10.58
N ALA A 295 -16.03 10.42 -10.73
CA ALA A 295 -15.26 11.46 -11.43
C ALA A 295 -15.65 11.55 -12.92
N GLN A 296 -15.79 10.41 -13.59
CA GLN A 296 -16.20 10.35 -15.00
C GLN A 296 -17.58 10.97 -15.22
N ARG A 297 -18.56 10.67 -14.34
CA ARG A 297 -19.88 11.32 -14.39
C ARG A 297 -19.82 12.84 -14.16
N ALA A 298 -18.81 13.30 -13.41
CA ALA A 298 -18.55 14.73 -13.24
C ALA A 298 -17.87 15.39 -14.45
N GLY A 299 -17.42 14.60 -15.43
CA GLY A 299 -16.77 15.06 -16.67
C GLY A 299 -15.26 14.79 -16.73
N ALA A 300 -14.67 14.11 -15.73
CA ALA A 300 -13.25 13.79 -15.74
C ALA A 300 -12.93 12.71 -16.78
N GLU A 301 -11.76 12.84 -17.43
CA GLU A 301 -11.22 11.81 -18.28
C GLU A 301 -10.55 10.72 -17.42
N LEU A 302 -10.85 9.46 -17.75
CA LEU A 302 -10.11 8.30 -17.23
C LEU A 302 -9.10 7.85 -18.28
N VAL A 303 -7.84 7.76 -17.88
CA VAL A 303 -6.72 7.40 -18.78
C VAL A 303 -5.97 6.18 -18.27
N ASN A 304 -5.31 5.46 -19.18
CA ASN A 304 -4.40 4.36 -18.85
C ASN A 304 -5.03 3.19 -18.06
N MET A 305 -6.33 3.04 -18.10
CA MET A 305 -7.09 2.07 -17.30
C MET A 305 -6.65 0.61 -17.52
N GLN A 306 -6.08 0.30 -18.67
CA GLN A 306 -5.55 -1.03 -19.02
C GLN A 306 -4.25 -1.38 -18.30
N TYR A 307 -3.56 -0.40 -17.73
CA TYR A 307 -2.29 -0.62 -17.04
C TYR A 307 -2.53 -1.00 -15.58
N ILE A 308 -2.38 -2.28 -15.31
CA ILE A 308 -2.59 -2.88 -13.99
C ILE A 308 -1.33 -3.66 -13.63
N GLN A 309 -0.70 -3.28 -12.53
CA GLN A 309 0.52 -3.92 -12.04
C GLN A 309 0.18 -5.16 -11.22
N THR A 310 0.94 -6.21 -11.43
CA THR A 310 1.01 -7.36 -10.53
C THR A 310 2.23 -7.24 -9.61
N TYR A 311 2.10 -7.71 -8.38
CA TYR A 311 3.21 -7.86 -7.43
C TYR A 311 3.66 -9.33 -7.40
N PRO A 312 4.97 -9.60 -7.53
CA PRO A 312 5.44 -10.95 -7.78
C PRO A 312 5.43 -11.88 -6.55
N ILE A 313 5.54 -11.33 -5.34
CA ILE A 313 5.78 -12.09 -4.11
C ILE A 313 4.61 -11.92 -3.15
N CYS A 314 3.62 -12.81 -3.33
CA CYS A 314 2.38 -12.80 -2.57
C CYS A 314 1.99 -14.19 -2.11
N ASP A 315 1.28 -14.25 -0.98
CA ASP A 315 0.69 -15.46 -0.42
C ASP A 315 -0.24 -16.13 -1.44
N PRO A 316 -0.01 -17.38 -1.80
CA PRO A 316 -0.84 -18.12 -2.76
C PRO A 316 -2.28 -18.35 -2.28
N ILE A 317 -2.57 -18.19 -0.98
CA ILE A 317 -3.89 -18.43 -0.39
C ILE A 317 -4.71 -17.13 -0.37
N SER A 318 -4.17 -16.06 0.17
CA SER A 318 -4.89 -14.78 0.35
C SER A 318 -4.59 -13.74 -0.74
N GLY A 319 -3.44 -13.81 -1.37
CA GLY A 319 -2.96 -12.82 -2.35
C GLY A 319 -2.25 -11.62 -1.73
N VAL A 320 -2.13 -11.54 -0.40
CA VAL A 320 -1.45 -10.42 0.27
C VAL A 320 0.05 -10.45 0.03
N ILE A 321 0.70 -9.30 0.12
CA ILE A 321 2.16 -9.19 0.02
C ILE A 321 2.81 -9.99 1.15
N GLU A 322 3.86 -10.72 0.84
CA GLU A 322 4.72 -11.39 1.81
C GLU A 322 5.88 -10.47 2.19
N LEU A 323 5.67 -9.58 3.17
CA LEU A 323 6.70 -8.63 3.62
C LEU A 323 7.90 -9.35 4.24
N ILE A 324 7.70 -10.52 4.83
CA ILE A 324 8.78 -11.36 5.34
C ILE A 324 9.76 -11.79 4.24
N ALA A 325 9.30 -11.90 3.00
CA ALA A 325 10.13 -12.24 1.84
C ALA A 325 10.91 -11.03 1.26
N ASP A 326 10.81 -9.86 1.89
CA ASP A 326 11.66 -8.70 1.57
C ASP A 326 13.13 -8.94 1.90
N ALA A 327 13.46 -10.06 2.56
CA ALA A 327 14.82 -10.63 2.61
C ALA A 327 15.51 -10.73 1.22
N ARG A 328 14.74 -10.73 0.11
CA ARG A 328 15.29 -10.65 -1.26
C ARG A 328 16.05 -9.35 -1.53
N PHE A 329 15.67 -8.24 -0.87
CA PHE A 329 16.43 -6.98 -0.95
C PHE A 329 17.79 -7.04 -0.25
N ASP A 330 18.01 -8.09 0.55
CA ASP A 330 19.22 -8.37 1.29
C ASP A 330 20.06 -9.52 0.69
N GLY A 331 19.59 -10.11 -0.43
CA GLY A 331 20.30 -11.16 -1.15
C GLY A 331 19.63 -12.54 -1.19
N ALA A 332 18.37 -12.67 -0.76
CA ALA A 332 17.61 -13.91 -0.95
C ALA A 332 17.40 -14.19 -2.45
N ILE A 333 17.34 -15.46 -2.80
CA ILE A 333 17.21 -15.93 -4.18
C ILE A 333 15.82 -16.53 -4.47
N MET A 334 15.41 -16.46 -5.72
CA MET A 334 14.17 -17.07 -6.19
C MET A 334 14.46 -18.35 -6.96
N LEU A 335 13.77 -19.42 -6.58
CA LEU A 335 13.92 -20.76 -7.15
C LEU A 335 12.63 -21.23 -7.80
N ASN A 336 12.76 -21.90 -8.94
CA ASN A 336 11.66 -22.66 -9.52
C ASN A 336 11.56 -24.08 -8.92
N GLN A 337 10.64 -24.89 -9.42
CA GLN A 337 10.39 -26.25 -8.94
C GLN A 337 11.53 -27.22 -9.22
N GLU A 338 12.39 -26.89 -10.18
CA GLU A 338 13.61 -27.62 -10.53
C GLU A 338 14.82 -27.18 -9.70
N GLY A 339 14.64 -26.22 -8.76
CA GLY A 339 15.68 -25.70 -7.89
C GLY A 339 16.66 -24.77 -8.59
N LYS A 340 16.24 -24.11 -9.65
CA LYS A 340 17.06 -23.16 -10.42
C LYS A 340 16.57 -21.73 -10.20
N ARG A 341 17.50 -20.78 -10.14
CA ARG A 341 17.20 -19.37 -10.35
C ARG A 341 16.80 -19.17 -11.81
N PHE A 342 15.91 -18.25 -12.08
CA PHE A 342 15.34 -18.06 -13.42
C PHE A 342 15.19 -16.58 -13.82
N VAL A 343 15.43 -15.63 -12.92
CA VAL A 343 15.30 -14.18 -13.15
C VAL A 343 16.14 -13.40 -12.14
N GLU A 344 16.44 -12.13 -12.41
CA GLU A 344 17.00 -11.20 -11.40
C GLU A 344 15.93 -10.89 -10.35
N GLU A 345 16.16 -11.23 -9.11
CA GLU A 345 15.19 -11.25 -8.01
C GLU A 345 14.62 -9.89 -7.65
N LEU A 346 15.29 -8.81 -8.03
CA LEU A 346 14.89 -7.43 -7.78
C LEU A 346 14.57 -6.66 -9.07
N GLY A 347 14.25 -7.37 -10.15
CA GLY A 347 13.81 -6.80 -11.42
C GLY A 347 12.49 -6.03 -11.32
N ARG A 348 12.04 -5.49 -12.43
CA ARG A 348 10.71 -4.85 -12.53
C ARG A 348 9.62 -5.86 -12.13
N ARG A 349 8.59 -5.39 -11.45
CA ARG A 349 7.50 -6.23 -10.91
C ARG A 349 6.75 -7.00 -11.98
N ASP A 350 6.46 -6.37 -13.11
CA ASP A 350 5.83 -7.01 -14.28
C ASP A 350 6.70 -8.13 -14.85
N VAL A 351 8.00 -7.88 -15.05
CA VAL A 351 8.95 -8.89 -15.55
C VAL A 351 9.06 -10.06 -14.57
N LEU A 352 9.16 -9.79 -13.27
CA LEU A 352 9.19 -10.83 -12.24
C LEU A 352 7.91 -11.66 -12.22
N SER A 353 6.75 -11.00 -12.29
CA SER A 353 5.46 -11.68 -12.26
C SER A 353 5.29 -12.60 -13.46
N GLU A 354 5.64 -12.13 -14.67
CA GLU A 354 5.62 -12.96 -15.88
C GLU A 354 6.59 -14.15 -15.76
N ALA A 355 7.83 -13.89 -15.32
CA ALA A 355 8.83 -14.94 -15.13
C ALA A 355 8.38 -16.02 -14.13
N ILE A 356 7.67 -15.65 -13.05
CA ILE A 356 7.12 -16.61 -12.08
C ILE A 356 5.98 -17.42 -12.71
N LEU A 357 5.07 -16.76 -13.45
CA LEU A 357 3.95 -17.43 -14.10
C LEU A 357 4.40 -18.44 -15.17
N ASP A 358 5.55 -18.19 -15.78
CA ASP A 358 6.15 -19.09 -16.78
C ASP A 358 6.79 -20.34 -16.14
N GLN A 359 6.99 -20.36 -14.81
CA GLN A 359 7.51 -21.54 -14.12
C GLN A 359 6.41 -22.59 -13.92
N THR A 360 6.83 -23.84 -13.73
CA THR A 360 5.93 -24.97 -13.46
C THR A 360 4.99 -24.64 -12.30
N GLY A 361 3.68 -24.65 -12.55
CA GLY A 361 2.65 -24.33 -11.56
C GLY A 361 2.45 -22.85 -11.27
N GLY A 362 3.17 -21.91 -11.95
CA GLY A 362 2.98 -20.47 -11.82
C GLY A 362 3.37 -19.88 -10.47
N TYR A 363 4.34 -20.47 -9.79
CA TYR A 363 4.84 -20.00 -8.50
C TYR A 363 6.36 -20.16 -8.38
N CYS A 364 6.95 -19.50 -7.39
CA CYS A 364 8.35 -19.68 -7.03
C CYS A 364 8.53 -19.92 -5.53
N TRP A 365 9.75 -20.24 -5.14
CA TRP A 365 10.22 -20.29 -3.78
C TRP A 365 11.24 -19.18 -3.54
N VAL A 366 11.07 -18.39 -2.50
CA VAL A 366 12.08 -17.43 -2.04
C VAL A 366 12.87 -18.08 -0.93
N LEU A 367 14.18 -18.20 -1.12
CA LEU A 367 15.13 -18.89 -0.21
C LEU A 367 16.17 -17.92 0.34
N TRP A 368 16.38 -17.93 1.64
CA TRP A 368 17.47 -17.21 2.31
C TRP A 368 17.99 -17.96 3.53
N ASN A 369 19.12 -17.53 4.04
CA ASN A 369 19.66 -18.04 5.30
C ASN A 369 19.65 -16.94 6.39
N ASP A 370 20.07 -17.29 7.60
CA ASP A 370 20.13 -16.39 8.75
C ASP A 370 21.09 -15.20 8.55
N LYS A 371 22.16 -15.33 7.74
CA LYS A 371 23.05 -14.22 7.38
C LYS A 371 22.31 -13.14 6.59
N ILE A 372 21.52 -13.54 5.61
CA ILE A 372 20.67 -12.65 4.82
C ILE A 372 19.57 -12.08 5.72
N GLY A 373 18.89 -12.96 6.47
CA GLY A 373 17.82 -12.58 7.37
C GLY A 373 18.23 -11.59 8.46
N ALA A 374 19.51 -11.55 8.85
CA ALA A 374 20.02 -10.63 9.86
C ALA A 374 20.13 -9.17 9.37
N VAL A 375 20.10 -8.91 8.07
CA VAL A 375 20.27 -7.54 7.53
C VAL A 375 19.06 -6.69 7.85
N SER A 376 17.88 -7.07 7.39
CA SER A 376 16.61 -6.36 7.66
C SER A 376 15.75 -7.02 8.73
N ASN A 377 16.18 -8.14 9.32
CA ASN A 377 15.47 -8.89 10.36
C ASN A 377 14.01 -9.21 10.01
N THR A 378 13.68 -9.48 8.74
CA THR A 378 12.30 -9.56 8.26
C THR A 378 11.45 -10.57 9.04
N VAL A 379 12.01 -11.70 9.44
CA VAL A 379 11.31 -12.70 10.29
C VAL A 379 10.94 -12.12 11.66
N LYS A 380 11.83 -11.32 12.25
CA LYS A 380 11.62 -10.69 13.56
C LYS A 380 10.70 -9.48 13.47
N GLU A 381 10.78 -8.72 12.39
CA GLU A 381 9.90 -7.56 12.15
C GLU A 381 8.48 -7.98 11.76
N HIS A 382 8.30 -9.18 11.15
CA HIS A 382 7.00 -9.71 10.73
C HIS A 382 6.64 -11.05 11.41
N PRO A 383 6.63 -11.13 12.76
CA PRO A 383 6.39 -12.39 13.47
C PRO A 383 5.00 -12.97 13.20
N THR A 384 4.00 -12.11 12.98
CA THR A 384 2.63 -12.53 12.66
C THR A 384 2.55 -13.20 11.28
N GLU A 385 3.29 -12.70 10.29
CA GLU A 385 3.40 -13.35 8.98
C GLU A 385 4.12 -14.68 9.10
N TYR A 386 5.24 -14.73 9.82
CA TYR A 386 5.98 -15.97 10.06
C TYR A 386 5.09 -17.08 10.64
N ASP A 387 4.34 -16.76 11.69
CA ASP A 387 3.43 -17.70 12.34
C ASP A 387 2.30 -18.15 11.41
N ALA A 388 1.69 -17.20 10.69
CA ALA A 388 0.59 -17.47 9.77
C ALA A 388 1.05 -18.34 8.60
N PHE A 389 2.13 -17.99 7.92
CA PHE A 389 2.62 -18.70 6.74
C PHE A 389 3.22 -20.06 7.07
N THR A 390 3.86 -20.20 8.23
CA THR A 390 4.30 -21.50 8.73
C THR A 390 3.10 -22.41 9.02
N LYS A 391 2.07 -21.90 9.69
CA LYS A 391 0.84 -22.65 9.97
C LYS A 391 0.08 -23.03 8.70
N GLN A 392 0.11 -22.21 7.68
CA GLN A 392 -0.47 -22.49 6.37
C GLN A 392 0.33 -23.50 5.54
N GLY A 393 1.57 -23.81 5.94
CA GLY A 393 2.45 -24.74 5.23
C GLY A 393 3.05 -24.17 3.94
N ILE A 394 3.07 -22.85 3.78
CA ILE A 394 3.71 -22.17 2.63
C ILE A 394 5.12 -21.66 2.96
N MET A 395 5.47 -21.62 4.25
CA MET A 395 6.79 -21.23 4.75
C MET A 395 7.33 -22.26 5.74
N THR A 396 8.65 -22.42 5.76
CA THR A 396 9.34 -23.20 6.81
C THR A 396 10.72 -22.65 7.13
N THR A 397 11.22 -23.03 8.28
CA THR A 397 12.59 -22.82 8.73
C THR A 397 13.26 -24.18 8.86
N CYS A 398 14.46 -24.31 8.31
CA CYS A 398 15.18 -25.57 8.20
C CYS A 398 16.64 -25.43 8.66
N PRO A 399 17.21 -26.46 9.31
CA PRO A 399 18.63 -26.43 9.72
C PRO A 399 19.59 -26.65 8.54
N ASP A 400 19.12 -27.21 7.44
CA ASP A 400 19.93 -27.54 6.27
C ASP A 400 19.12 -27.57 4.96
N LEU A 401 19.83 -27.67 3.83
CA LEU A 401 19.22 -27.73 2.50
C LEU A 401 18.45 -29.03 2.22
N LYS A 402 18.74 -30.11 2.95
CA LYS A 402 17.98 -31.36 2.80
C LYS A 402 16.56 -31.19 3.31
N CYS A 403 16.42 -30.56 4.46
CA CYS A 403 15.10 -30.20 5.01
C CYS A 403 14.33 -29.26 4.04
N ILE A 404 15.00 -28.27 3.43
CA ILE A 404 14.38 -27.41 2.40
C ILE A 404 13.91 -28.23 1.21
N ALA A 405 14.75 -29.15 0.68
CA ALA A 405 14.39 -30.02 -0.43
C ALA A 405 13.18 -30.93 -0.09
N ASP A 406 13.16 -31.48 1.11
CA ASP A 406 12.05 -32.31 1.58
C ASP A 406 10.74 -31.51 1.71
N PHE A 407 10.78 -30.25 2.13
CA PHE A 407 9.62 -29.38 2.25
C PHE A 407 9.11 -28.92 0.87
N THR A 408 10.00 -28.39 0.03
CA THR A 408 9.66 -27.79 -1.27
C THR A 408 9.40 -28.82 -2.37
N LYS A 409 9.88 -30.06 -2.18
CA LYS A 409 9.94 -31.13 -3.18
C LYS A 409 10.92 -30.83 -4.34
N ILE A 410 11.79 -29.86 -4.17
CA ILE A 410 12.90 -29.59 -5.10
C ILE A 410 13.94 -30.71 -5.00
N PRO A 411 14.46 -31.23 -6.12
CA PRO A 411 15.55 -32.22 -6.09
C PRO A 411 16.78 -31.67 -5.34
N TYR A 412 17.23 -32.38 -4.30
CA TYR A 412 18.30 -31.94 -3.42
C TYR A 412 19.60 -31.53 -4.16
N ASP A 413 20.04 -32.36 -5.11
CA ASP A 413 21.28 -32.09 -5.85
C ASP A 413 21.18 -30.82 -6.70
N SER A 414 20.00 -30.54 -7.25
CA SER A 414 19.73 -29.32 -7.99
C SER A 414 19.73 -28.09 -7.08
N LEU A 415 19.04 -28.18 -5.94
CA LEU A 415 19.01 -27.12 -4.94
C LEU A 415 20.42 -26.81 -4.42
N LYS A 416 21.13 -27.85 -4.02
CA LYS A 416 22.52 -27.73 -3.55
C LYS A 416 23.43 -27.11 -4.62
N GLY A 417 23.36 -27.57 -5.86
CA GLY A 417 24.15 -27.02 -6.97
C GLY A 417 23.89 -25.53 -7.19
N THR A 418 22.62 -25.08 -7.05
CA THR A 418 22.27 -23.66 -7.18
C THR A 418 22.83 -22.86 -6.00
N VAL A 419 22.70 -23.34 -4.76
CA VAL A 419 23.25 -22.67 -3.56
C VAL A 419 24.78 -22.62 -3.62
N ASP A 420 25.46 -23.71 -4.02
CA ASP A 420 26.92 -23.74 -4.22
C ASP A 420 27.36 -22.69 -5.27
N ARG A 421 26.61 -22.59 -6.39
CA ARG A 421 26.85 -21.60 -7.45
C ARG A 421 26.73 -20.16 -6.91
N VAL A 422 25.65 -19.85 -6.19
CA VAL A 422 25.42 -18.55 -5.56
C VAL A 422 26.55 -18.23 -4.59
N THR A 423 26.88 -19.16 -3.69
CA THR A 423 27.96 -19.02 -2.71
C THR A 423 29.32 -18.76 -3.38
N SER A 424 29.60 -19.42 -4.51
CA SER A 424 30.84 -19.22 -5.26
C SER A 424 31.01 -17.80 -5.82
N MET A 425 29.92 -17.08 -6.02
CA MET A 425 29.88 -15.70 -6.52
C MET A 425 29.72 -14.67 -5.39
N ALA A 426 29.34 -15.10 -4.18
CA ALA A 426 29.11 -14.24 -3.03
C ALA A 426 30.37 -13.43 -2.67
N GLY A 427 30.16 -12.16 -2.31
CA GLY A 427 31.25 -11.26 -1.92
C GLY A 427 32.20 -10.82 -3.04
N LYS A 428 31.99 -11.30 -4.27
CA LYS A 428 32.83 -10.95 -5.44
C LYS A 428 32.25 -9.81 -6.29
N GLY A 429 31.19 -9.16 -5.79
CA GLY A 429 30.60 -7.94 -6.38
C GLY A 429 29.88 -8.13 -7.70
N ASN A 430 29.74 -9.36 -8.23
CA ASN A 430 29.11 -9.59 -9.52
C ASN A 430 28.42 -10.97 -9.59
N ASP A 431 27.10 -10.95 -9.58
CA ASP A 431 26.29 -12.09 -9.98
C ASP A 431 26.33 -12.22 -11.52
N LYS A 432 27.08 -13.19 -12.01
CA LYS A 432 27.27 -13.42 -13.47
C LYS A 432 26.04 -14.02 -14.15
N ASP A 433 25.12 -14.61 -13.37
CA ASP A 433 24.01 -15.36 -13.92
C ASP A 433 22.79 -14.46 -14.14
N PHE A 434 22.42 -13.64 -13.13
CA PHE A 434 21.19 -12.81 -13.18
C PHE A 434 21.40 -11.36 -12.73
N HIS A 435 22.61 -10.97 -12.33
CA HIS A 435 22.96 -9.59 -11.93
C HIS A 435 22.16 -9.07 -10.74
N HIS A 436 21.98 -9.92 -9.70
CA HIS A 436 21.25 -9.55 -8.48
C HIS A 436 21.76 -8.22 -7.90
N ARG A 437 20.96 -7.19 -7.95
CA ARG A 437 21.39 -5.81 -7.65
C ARG A 437 21.71 -5.54 -6.18
N ALA A 438 21.20 -6.32 -5.25
CA ALA A 438 21.62 -6.27 -3.84
C ALA A 438 22.94 -7.01 -3.59
N GLY A 439 23.40 -7.80 -4.57
CA GLY A 439 24.54 -8.70 -4.42
C GLY A 439 24.15 -10.07 -3.87
N LEU A 440 25.03 -11.03 -4.08
CA LEU A 440 24.85 -12.38 -3.56
C LEU A 440 25.57 -12.54 -2.23
N VAL A 441 24.95 -13.28 -1.33
CA VAL A 441 25.46 -13.59 0.01
C VAL A 441 25.85 -15.07 0.07
N ASP A 442 26.85 -15.40 0.88
CA ASP A 442 27.23 -16.79 1.14
C ASP A 442 26.10 -17.54 1.84
N MET A 443 25.58 -18.55 1.16
CA MET A 443 24.48 -19.39 1.63
C MET A 443 24.94 -20.82 1.98
N SER A 444 26.25 -21.05 2.14
CA SER A 444 26.80 -22.41 2.38
C SER A 444 26.41 -23.01 3.73
N GLN A 445 26.06 -22.19 4.69
CA GLN A 445 25.77 -22.58 6.07
C GLN A 445 24.71 -21.68 6.72
N GLY A 446 24.18 -22.12 7.85
CA GLY A 446 23.21 -21.40 8.67
C GLY A 446 21.85 -22.05 8.65
N GLN A 447 20.93 -21.46 9.37
CA GLN A 447 19.53 -21.79 9.32
C GLN A 447 18.92 -21.21 8.03
N TYR A 448 18.10 -21.98 7.34
CA TYR A 448 17.46 -21.57 6.09
C TYR A 448 15.99 -21.29 6.30
N TYR A 449 15.49 -20.35 5.52
CA TYR A 449 14.09 -19.98 5.43
C TYR A 449 13.64 -20.10 3.98
N VAL A 450 12.45 -20.63 3.75
CA VAL A 450 11.86 -20.70 2.41
C VAL A 450 10.38 -20.40 2.47
N ILE A 451 9.89 -19.62 1.51
CA ILE A 451 8.48 -19.28 1.37
C ILE A 451 8.03 -19.44 -0.09
N LYS A 452 6.81 -19.93 -0.27
CA LYS A 452 6.16 -20.07 -1.58
C LYS A 452 5.45 -18.78 -1.95
N ALA A 453 5.71 -18.26 -3.14
CA ALA A 453 5.14 -17.01 -3.61
C ALA A 453 4.50 -17.11 -5.00
N VAL A 454 3.43 -16.34 -5.22
CA VAL A 454 2.72 -16.18 -6.49
C VAL A 454 2.50 -14.70 -6.81
N PRO A 455 2.31 -14.31 -8.09
CA PRO A 455 1.90 -12.95 -8.43
C PRO A 455 0.44 -12.67 -8.07
N SER A 456 0.17 -11.43 -7.61
CA SER A 456 -1.19 -10.92 -7.37
C SER A 456 -1.37 -9.53 -7.99
N VAL A 457 -2.62 -9.13 -8.28
CA VAL A 457 -2.95 -7.74 -8.63
C VAL A 457 -2.52 -6.83 -7.49
N HIS A 458 -1.90 -5.68 -7.80
CA HIS A 458 -1.29 -4.86 -6.76
C HIS A 458 -1.55 -3.36 -6.89
N HIS A 459 -1.46 -2.79 -8.09
CA HIS A 459 -1.59 -1.35 -8.29
C HIS A 459 -2.23 -1.07 -9.64
N THR A 460 -3.18 -0.16 -9.68
CA THR A 460 -3.76 0.29 -10.94
C THR A 460 -3.14 1.64 -11.32
N MET A 461 -2.41 1.68 -12.45
CA MET A 461 -1.79 2.91 -12.93
C MET A 461 -2.78 3.81 -13.66
N GLY A 462 -3.91 3.27 -14.08
CA GLY A 462 -4.98 4.02 -14.71
C GLY A 462 -5.88 4.73 -13.70
N GLY A 463 -6.46 5.85 -14.12
CA GLY A 463 -7.33 6.64 -13.27
C GLY A 463 -7.67 8.01 -13.85
N VAL A 464 -8.05 8.93 -12.98
CA VAL A 464 -8.40 10.31 -13.33
C VAL A 464 -7.19 11.03 -13.91
N ARG A 465 -7.39 11.67 -15.08
CA ARG A 465 -6.38 12.57 -15.64
C ARG A 465 -6.26 13.83 -14.80
N ILE A 466 -5.04 14.15 -14.36
CA ILE A 466 -4.73 15.36 -13.59
C ILE A 466 -3.62 16.18 -14.28
N ASN A 467 -3.52 17.45 -13.88
CA ASN A 467 -2.38 18.32 -14.19
C ASN A 467 -1.38 18.39 -13.01
N GLU A 468 -0.35 19.23 -13.16
CA GLU A 468 0.71 19.44 -12.17
C GLU A 468 0.20 20.02 -10.82
N LYS A 469 -1.03 20.52 -10.78
CA LYS A 469 -1.71 21.05 -9.58
C LYS A 469 -2.72 20.07 -8.99
N ALA A 470 -2.64 18.79 -9.39
CA ALA A 470 -3.58 17.73 -9.00
C ALA A 470 -5.06 18.03 -9.38
N GLN A 471 -5.33 18.96 -10.27
CA GLN A 471 -6.68 19.28 -10.73
C GLN A 471 -7.16 18.22 -11.75
N ALA A 472 -8.36 17.71 -11.58
CA ALA A 472 -8.99 16.80 -12.53
C ALA A 472 -9.29 17.48 -13.86
N LEU A 473 -9.03 16.78 -14.96
CA LEU A 473 -9.17 17.30 -16.32
C LEU A 473 -10.25 16.55 -17.10
N THR A 474 -10.93 17.27 -17.98
CA THR A 474 -11.80 16.72 -19.02
C THR A 474 -10.98 16.14 -20.18
N ALA A 475 -11.62 15.42 -21.10
CA ALA A 475 -10.96 14.84 -22.28
C ALA A 475 -10.32 15.88 -23.21
N ASP A 476 -10.88 17.11 -23.27
CA ASP A 476 -10.30 18.23 -23.99
C ASP A 476 -9.26 19.02 -23.19
N GLY A 477 -8.84 18.49 -22.03
CA GLY A 477 -7.76 19.03 -21.19
C GLY A 477 -8.16 20.25 -20.35
N LYS A 478 -9.43 20.56 -20.22
CA LYS A 478 -9.90 21.64 -19.36
C LYS A 478 -9.97 21.20 -17.91
N VAL A 479 -9.67 22.09 -16.99
CA VAL A 479 -9.82 21.86 -15.55
C VAL A 479 -11.30 21.77 -15.18
N ILE A 480 -11.65 20.76 -14.37
CA ILE A 480 -12.96 20.69 -13.72
C ILE A 480 -12.87 21.51 -12.43
N PRO A 481 -13.53 22.67 -12.35
CA PRO A 481 -13.43 23.53 -11.17
C PRO A 481 -13.94 22.81 -9.91
N GLY A 482 -13.22 22.93 -8.80
CA GLY A 482 -13.59 22.33 -7.52
C GLY A 482 -13.33 20.83 -7.42
N LEU A 483 -12.56 20.21 -8.35
CA LEU A 483 -12.24 18.80 -8.30
C LEU A 483 -10.72 18.56 -8.41
N TRP A 484 -10.17 17.90 -7.41
CA TRP A 484 -8.79 17.42 -7.37
C TRP A 484 -8.75 15.91 -7.19
N ALA A 485 -7.63 15.29 -7.55
CA ALA A 485 -7.40 13.88 -7.32
C ALA A 485 -5.92 13.64 -7.00
N ALA A 486 -5.62 12.70 -6.08
CA ALA A 486 -4.28 12.40 -5.64
C ALA A 486 -4.08 10.91 -5.33
N GLY A 487 -2.91 10.40 -5.65
CA GLY A 487 -2.53 9.01 -5.43
C GLY A 487 -3.09 8.06 -6.50
N GLU A 488 -3.30 6.80 -6.14
CA GLU A 488 -3.64 5.72 -7.06
C GLU A 488 -4.95 5.91 -7.85
N VAL A 489 -5.81 6.82 -7.43
CA VAL A 489 -7.02 7.20 -8.19
C VAL A 489 -6.67 7.96 -9.47
N THR A 490 -5.42 8.44 -9.62
CA THR A 490 -4.95 9.19 -10.80
C THR A 490 -4.26 8.29 -11.83
N GLY A 491 -4.31 8.66 -13.10
CA GLY A 491 -3.87 7.79 -14.20
C GLY A 491 -2.66 8.27 -15.00
N VAL A 492 -1.90 9.28 -14.55
CA VAL A 492 -0.91 9.93 -15.41
C VAL A 492 0.55 9.78 -14.96
N THR A 493 0.80 9.34 -13.73
CA THR A 493 2.15 9.39 -13.13
C THR A 493 3.02 8.21 -13.57
N HIS A 494 2.52 6.99 -13.51
CA HIS A 494 3.36 5.78 -13.49
C HIS A 494 3.48 5.04 -14.82
N GLY A 495 2.79 5.47 -15.87
CA GLY A 495 2.82 4.78 -17.18
C GLY A 495 2.28 3.36 -17.08
N THR A 496 3.00 2.40 -17.70
CA THR A 496 2.56 1.00 -17.74
C THR A 496 2.89 0.21 -16.47
N ASN A 497 3.86 0.70 -15.67
CA ASN A 497 4.37 -0.01 -14.51
C ASN A 497 4.92 0.96 -13.47
N ARG A 498 4.40 0.91 -12.24
CA ARG A 498 4.86 1.74 -11.13
C ARG A 498 6.11 1.15 -10.48
N LEU A 499 7.18 1.94 -10.42
CA LEU A 499 8.39 1.55 -9.69
C LEU A 499 8.14 1.50 -8.17
N GLY A 500 8.74 0.52 -7.50
CA GLY A 500 8.64 0.36 -6.05
C GLY A 500 9.02 1.64 -5.31
N GLY A 501 8.32 1.96 -4.21
CA GLY A 501 8.52 3.18 -3.42
C GLY A 501 7.87 4.45 -3.98
N ASN A 502 7.53 4.50 -5.29
CA ASN A 502 6.93 5.69 -5.90
C ASN A 502 5.48 5.93 -5.47
N ALA A 503 4.74 4.90 -5.04
CA ALA A 503 3.36 5.09 -4.58
C ALA A 503 3.29 6.02 -3.38
N TYR A 504 4.17 5.83 -2.38
CA TYR A 504 4.20 6.71 -1.21
C TYR A 504 4.67 8.12 -1.57
N THR A 505 5.64 8.26 -2.46
CA THR A 505 6.05 9.58 -2.97
C THR A 505 4.87 10.30 -3.62
N ASP A 506 4.13 9.61 -4.50
CA ASP A 506 2.98 10.14 -5.21
C ASP A 506 1.86 10.59 -4.26
N ILE A 507 1.43 9.72 -3.32
CA ILE A 507 0.34 10.04 -2.38
C ILE A 507 0.69 11.19 -1.44
N ILE A 508 1.94 11.31 -1.01
CA ILE A 508 2.39 12.41 -0.14
C ILE A 508 2.45 13.72 -0.93
N VAL A 509 3.11 13.71 -2.08
CA VAL A 509 3.31 14.92 -2.88
C VAL A 509 1.97 15.46 -3.39
N PHE A 510 1.20 14.64 -4.10
CA PHE A 510 -0.05 15.12 -4.70
C PHE A 510 -1.18 15.28 -3.69
N GLY A 511 -1.20 14.49 -2.61
CA GLY A 511 -2.13 14.73 -1.50
C GLY A 511 -1.95 16.13 -0.92
N ARG A 512 -0.71 16.52 -0.61
CA ARG A 512 -0.38 17.86 -0.09
C ARG A 512 -0.73 18.96 -1.08
N ILE A 513 -0.40 18.79 -2.37
CA ILE A 513 -0.74 19.76 -3.43
C ILE A 513 -2.26 19.95 -3.54
N ALA A 514 -3.01 18.84 -3.63
CA ALA A 514 -4.46 18.88 -3.77
C ALA A 514 -5.15 19.53 -2.57
N GLY A 515 -4.74 19.15 -1.35
CA GLY A 515 -5.32 19.71 -0.13
C GLY A 515 -5.12 21.22 -0.01
N LYS A 516 -3.88 21.68 -0.24
CA LYS A 516 -3.55 23.10 -0.23
C LYS A 516 -4.32 23.87 -1.31
N ALA A 517 -4.35 23.35 -2.53
CA ALA A 517 -5.05 24.00 -3.65
C ALA A 517 -6.56 24.08 -3.42
N ALA A 518 -7.18 23.04 -2.87
CA ALA A 518 -8.60 23.04 -2.53
C ALA A 518 -8.92 24.06 -1.42
N ALA A 519 -8.05 24.18 -0.41
CA ALA A 519 -8.20 25.20 0.65
C ALA A 519 -8.06 26.63 0.10
N GLU A 520 -7.12 26.88 -0.80
CA GLU A 520 -6.95 28.17 -1.45
C GLU A 520 -8.16 28.55 -2.30
N ALA A 521 -8.81 27.59 -2.96
CA ALA A 521 -10.02 27.80 -3.74
C ALA A 521 -11.27 28.11 -2.89
N ALA A 522 -11.20 27.94 -1.57
CA ALA A 522 -12.28 28.30 -0.63
C ALA A 522 -12.20 29.75 -0.15
N LYS A 523 -11.06 30.42 -0.34
CA LYS A 523 -10.87 31.83 0.04
C LYS A 523 -11.57 32.75 -0.95
#